data_f498fed44b3efd1db09363d30aab46d7
#
_entry.id   f498fed44b3efd1db09363d30aab46d7
#
_cell.length_a   1.000
_cell.length_b   1.000
_cell.length_c   1.000
_cell.angle_alpha   90.00
_cell.angle_beta   90.00
_cell.angle_gamma   90.00
#
_symmetry.space_group_name_H-M   'P 1'
#
loop_
_entity.id
_entity.type
_entity.pdbx_description
1 polymer ?
#
loop_
_entity_poly.entity_id
_entity_poly.type
_entity_poly.pdbx_seq_one_letter_code
_entity_poly.pdbx_strand_id
1 'polypeptide(L)'
;MQSLRVVADIMTPNPVTVTPRNAIRTAVNLMREGGCRRLPVIDHGRLVGIISDRDLRRAANSPFVVREQWYDNFILDHIEVGSCMTPNPITIGPAAPIADAARLMRNHKIGGLPVVDGDRLVGIVTETDLLDCLIALADREELTGH
;
A
#
# COMPACT_ATOMS: atom_id res chain seq x y z
N MET A 1 -5.82 -14.86 24.49
CA MET A 1 -4.98 -14.85 23.26
C MET A 1 -5.85 -14.49 22.07
N GLN A 2 -5.54 -13.39 21.42
CA GLN A 2 -6.26 -13.02 20.20
C GLN A 2 -5.89 -13.99 19.08
N SER A 3 -6.89 -14.63 18.49
CA SER A 3 -6.65 -15.42 17.29
C SER A 3 -6.65 -14.49 16.07
N LEU A 4 -5.59 -14.55 15.28
CA LEU A 4 -5.48 -13.78 14.04
C LEU A 4 -6.32 -14.50 12.98
N ARG A 5 -7.51 -14.02 12.70
CA ARG A 5 -8.47 -14.69 11.79
C ARG A 5 -8.86 -13.86 10.59
N VAL A 6 -9.01 -12.56 10.76
CA VAL A 6 -9.51 -11.67 9.73
C VAL A 6 -8.50 -10.56 9.44
N VAL A 7 -8.68 -9.92 8.30
CA VAL A 7 -7.79 -8.85 7.82
C VAL A 7 -7.65 -7.73 8.85
N ALA A 8 -8.73 -7.35 9.55
CA ALA A 8 -8.68 -6.32 10.59
C ALA A 8 -7.69 -6.66 11.71
N ASP A 9 -7.42 -7.93 11.95
CA ASP A 9 -6.51 -8.35 13.02
C ASP A 9 -5.04 -8.07 12.69
N ILE A 10 -4.70 -7.96 11.41
CA ILE A 10 -3.31 -7.80 10.96
C ILE A 10 -3.04 -6.54 10.16
N MET A 11 -4.07 -5.84 9.69
CA MET A 11 -3.90 -4.62 8.90
C MET A 11 -3.25 -3.50 9.70
N THR A 12 -2.63 -2.55 9.01
CA THR A 12 -2.27 -1.26 9.59
C THR A 12 -3.51 -0.37 9.51
N PRO A 13 -4.09 0.04 10.65
CA PRO A 13 -5.27 0.90 10.64
C PRO A 13 -4.90 2.35 10.34
N ASN A 14 -5.87 3.10 9.82
CA ASN A 14 -5.73 4.54 9.56
C ASN A 14 -4.44 4.87 8.80
N PRO A 15 -4.23 4.31 7.60
CA PRO A 15 -3.00 4.55 6.88
C PRO A 15 -2.87 6.01 6.45
N VAL A 16 -1.63 6.46 6.29
CA VAL A 16 -1.35 7.76 5.69
C VAL A 16 -1.81 7.73 4.23
N THR A 17 -2.50 8.77 3.80
CA THR A 17 -3.06 8.87 2.45
C THR A 17 -2.56 10.11 1.74
N VAL A 18 -2.71 10.11 0.42
CA VAL A 18 -2.47 11.29 -0.43
C VAL A 18 -3.69 11.53 -1.31
N THR A 19 -3.74 12.69 -1.94
CA THR A 19 -4.78 13.02 -2.93
C THR A 19 -4.20 12.92 -4.34
N PRO A 20 -5.04 12.79 -5.38
CA PRO A 20 -4.53 12.75 -6.76
C PRO A 20 -3.80 14.03 -7.17
N ARG A 21 -4.10 15.14 -6.52
CA ARG A 21 -3.51 16.45 -6.84
C ARG A 21 -2.19 16.72 -6.10
N ASN A 22 -1.85 15.91 -5.11
CA ASN A 22 -0.53 16.05 -4.46
C ASN A 22 0.58 15.82 -5.48
N ALA A 23 1.66 16.57 -5.35
CA ALA A 23 2.88 16.30 -6.11
C ALA A 23 3.49 14.96 -5.64
N ILE A 24 4.17 14.28 -6.54
CA ILE A 24 4.80 12.99 -6.18
C ILE A 24 5.88 13.18 -5.11
N ARG A 25 6.47 14.36 -4.96
CA ARG A 25 7.37 14.67 -3.85
C ARG A 25 6.69 14.43 -2.50
N THR A 26 5.43 14.80 -2.37
CA THR A 26 4.66 14.56 -1.14
C THR A 26 4.58 13.06 -0.84
N ALA A 27 4.29 12.25 -1.86
CA ALA A 27 4.24 10.79 -1.70
C ALA A 27 5.61 10.21 -1.30
N VAL A 28 6.69 10.66 -1.96
CA VAL A 28 8.05 10.24 -1.65
C VAL A 28 8.39 10.53 -0.18
N ASN A 29 8.10 11.75 0.26
CA ASN A 29 8.40 12.17 1.63
C ASN A 29 7.60 11.36 2.65
N LEU A 30 6.31 11.14 2.40
CA LEU A 30 5.46 10.36 3.30
C LEU A 30 5.89 8.89 3.38
N MET A 31 6.28 8.29 2.26
CA MET A 31 6.82 6.92 2.26
C MET A 31 8.11 6.82 3.06
N ARG A 32 9.00 7.80 2.89
CA ARG A 32 10.28 7.84 3.60
C ARG A 32 10.07 8.02 5.10
N GLU A 33 9.24 8.97 5.50
CA GLU A 33 8.96 9.27 6.90
C GLU A 33 8.25 8.11 7.60
N GLY A 34 7.30 7.47 6.91
CA GLY A 34 6.52 6.37 7.46
C GLY A 34 7.16 4.99 7.30
N GLY A 35 8.26 4.89 6.57
CA GLY A 35 8.88 3.59 6.27
C GLY A 35 7.98 2.66 5.47
N CYS A 36 7.06 3.22 4.66
CA CYS A 36 6.12 2.43 3.85
C CYS A 36 6.42 2.55 2.36
N ARG A 37 5.94 1.60 1.58
CA ARG A 37 6.21 1.52 0.14
C ARG A 37 4.99 1.82 -0.73
N ARG A 38 3.85 2.10 -0.12
CA ARG A 38 2.62 2.41 -0.84
C ARG A 38 1.70 3.24 0.02
N LEU A 39 0.93 4.10 -0.66
CA LEU A 39 -0.01 5.00 -0.03
C LEU A 39 -1.34 4.90 -0.76
N PRO A 40 -2.46 4.73 -0.04
CA PRO A 40 -3.78 4.87 -0.65
C PRO A 40 -3.99 6.31 -1.12
N VAL A 41 -4.66 6.45 -2.25
CA VAL A 41 -5.00 7.76 -2.85
C VAL A 41 -6.48 8.00 -2.66
N ILE A 42 -6.82 9.07 -1.95
CA ILE A 42 -8.20 9.44 -1.59
C ILE A 42 -8.57 10.73 -2.29
N ASP A 43 -9.74 10.74 -2.93
CA ASP A 43 -10.30 11.94 -3.54
C ASP A 43 -11.75 12.12 -3.04
N HIS A 44 -12.00 13.25 -2.39
CA HIS A 44 -13.31 13.56 -1.83
C HIS A 44 -13.85 12.43 -0.93
N GLY A 45 -12.99 11.91 -0.07
CA GLY A 45 -13.34 10.86 0.87
C GLY A 45 -13.42 9.45 0.29
N ARG A 46 -13.16 9.27 -1.00
CA ARG A 46 -13.22 7.97 -1.67
C ARG A 46 -11.86 7.49 -2.12
N LEU A 47 -11.63 6.20 -1.97
CA LEU A 47 -10.41 5.55 -2.49
C LEU A 47 -10.48 5.54 -4.03
N VAL A 48 -9.50 6.20 -4.66
CA VAL A 48 -9.44 6.26 -6.13
C VAL A 48 -8.22 5.55 -6.71
N GLY A 49 -7.23 5.27 -5.88
CA GLY A 49 -6.01 4.62 -6.37
C GLY A 49 -5.10 4.21 -5.24
N ILE A 50 -3.97 3.63 -5.64
CA ILE A 50 -2.84 3.35 -4.76
C ILE A 50 -1.58 3.77 -5.49
N ILE A 51 -0.65 4.41 -4.78
CA ILE A 51 0.65 4.75 -5.34
C ILE A 51 1.74 4.00 -4.58
N SER A 52 2.63 3.35 -5.31
CA SER A 52 3.71 2.56 -4.74
C SER A 52 5.06 3.17 -5.10
N ASP A 53 6.12 2.72 -4.42
CA ASP A 53 7.50 3.05 -4.77
C ASP A 53 7.84 2.63 -6.20
N ARG A 54 7.23 1.53 -6.69
CA ARG A 54 7.39 1.10 -8.08
C ARG A 54 6.77 2.09 -9.06
N ASP A 55 5.57 2.62 -8.75
CA ASP A 55 4.93 3.64 -9.58
C ASP A 55 5.80 4.90 -9.66
N LEU A 56 6.39 5.31 -8.54
CA LEU A 56 7.29 6.46 -8.50
C LEU A 56 8.55 6.24 -9.33
N ARG A 57 9.14 5.04 -9.26
CA ARG A 57 10.30 4.69 -10.07
C ARG A 57 9.98 4.69 -11.56
N ARG A 58 8.82 4.20 -11.95
CA ARG A 58 8.38 4.24 -13.36
C ARG A 58 8.24 5.66 -13.87
N ALA A 59 7.70 6.57 -13.06
CA ALA A 59 7.57 7.97 -13.41
C ALA A 59 8.94 8.64 -13.62
N ALA A 60 9.91 8.30 -12.75
CA ALA A 60 11.27 8.85 -12.81
C ALA A 60 12.13 8.22 -13.91
N ASN A 61 11.80 7.02 -14.37
CA ASN A 61 12.60 6.25 -15.32
C ASN A 61 12.05 6.26 -16.75
N SER A 62 11.26 7.26 -17.12
CA SER A 62 10.79 7.39 -18.49
C SER A 62 12.00 7.47 -19.44
N PRO A 63 12.04 6.68 -20.55
CA PRO A 63 13.16 6.70 -21.49
C PRO A 63 13.34 8.02 -22.22
N PHE A 64 12.36 8.94 -22.11
CA PHE A 64 12.44 10.26 -22.72
C PHE A 64 13.01 11.31 -21.76
N VAL A 65 13.45 10.91 -20.56
CA VAL A 65 13.93 11.80 -19.53
C VAL A 65 15.45 11.76 -19.45
N VAL A 66 16.10 12.88 -19.79
CA VAL A 66 17.52 13.07 -19.49
C VAL A 66 17.63 13.38 -18.01
N ARG A 67 18.33 12.51 -17.26
CA ARG A 67 18.46 12.65 -15.80
C ARG A 67 19.48 13.70 -15.41
N GLU A 68 19.06 14.94 -15.35
CA GLU A 68 19.75 15.98 -14.63
C GLU A 68 19.03 16.21 -13.30
N GLN A 69 19.76 16.57 -12.28
CA GLN A 69 19.23 16.73 -10.94
C GLN A 69 18.06 17.74 -10.88
N TRP A 70 18.13 18.81 -11.65
CA TRP A 70 17.04 19.78 -11.74
C TRP A 70 15.78 19.17 -12.37
N TYR A 71 15.94 18.23 -13.29
CA TYR A 71 14.83 17.56 -13.94
C TYR A 71 14.10 16.63 -12.97
N ASP A 72 14.86 15.92 -12.12
CA ASP A 72 14.29 15.08 -11.07
C ASP A 72 13.47 15.94 -10.10
N ASN A 73 13.97 17.11 -9.71
CA ASN A 73 13.24 18.05 -8.87
C ASN A 73 12.00 18.58 -9.56
N PHE A 74 12.08 18.88 -10.86
CA PHE A 74 10.92 19.32 -11.63
C PHE A 74 9.81 18.25 -11.65
N ILE A 75 10.17 16.99 -11.93
CA ILE A 75 9.23 15.86 -11.92
C ILE A 75 8.58 15.73 -10.54
N LEU A 76 9.38 15.75 -9.49
CA LEU A 76 8.89 15.59 -8.12
C LEU A 76 7.87 16.67 -7.72
N ASP A 77 8.05 17.89 -8.20
CA ASP A 77 7.21 19.02 -7.83
C ASP A 77 6.03 19.26 -8.79
N HIS A 78 6.11 18.78 -10.03
CA HIS A 78 5.13 19.12 -11.07
C HIS A 78 4.30 17.93 -11.55
N ILE A 79 4.72 16.70 -11.28
CA ILE A 79 3.91 15.51 -11.62
C ILE A 79 3.01 15.20 -10.45
N GLU A 80 1.73 15.04 -10.74
CA GLU A 80 0.73 14.71 -9.73
C GLU A 80 0.66 13.21 -9.47
N VAL A 81 0.32 12.85 -8.23
CA VAL A 81 0.08 11.47 -7.81
C VAL A 81 -0.92 10.79 -8.73
N GLY A 82 -2.00 11.50 -9.11
CA GLY A 82 -3.04 10.96 -9.99
C GLY A 82 -2.55 10.48 -11.35
N SER A 83 -1.44 11.06 -11.85
CA SER A 83 -0.84 10.66 -13.12
C SER A 83 0.02 9.40 -13.01
N CYS A 84 0.43 9.02 -11.80
CA CYS A 84 1.36 7.92 -11.55
C CYS A 84 0.73 6.76 -10.81
N MET A 85 -0.36 6.99 -10.10
CA MET A 85 -1.03 5.96 -9.28
C MET A 85 -1.59 4.83 -10.14
N THR A 86 -1.80 3.69 -9.50
CA THR A 86 -2.63 2.62 -10.07
C THR A 86 -4.08 2.94 -9.69
N PRO A 87 -4.96 3.21 -10.68
CA PRO A 87 -6.36 3.52 -10.40
C PRO A 87 -7.16 2.25 -10.07
N ASN A 88 -8.29 2.44 -9.41
CA ASN A 88 -9.22 1.36 -9.08
C ASN A 88 -8.52 0.15 -8.48
N PRO A 89 -7.84 0.31 -7.33
CA PRO A 89 -7.07 -0.77 -6.74
C PRO A 89 -7.97 -1.91 -6.28
N ILE A 90 -7.41 -3.11 -6.27
CA ILE A 90 -8.07 -4.26 -5.66
C ILE A 90 -8.13 -4.01 -4.16
N THR A 91 -9.31 -4.15 -3.57
CA THR A 91 -9.54 -3.91 -2.15
C THR A 91 -10.03 -5.17 -1.46
N ILE A 92 -10.04 -5.13 -0.13
CA ILE A 92 -10.57 -6.22 0.68
C ILE A 92 -11.30 -5.63 1.88
N GLY A 93 -12.28 -6.35 2.41
CA GLY A 93 -13.00 -5.94 3.61
C GLY A 93 -12.27 -6.33 4.89
N PRO A 94 -12.52 -5.61 6.01
CA PRO A 94 -11.84 -5.89 7.28
C PRO A 94 -12.25 -7.23 7.88
N ALA A 95 -13.44 -7.72 7.60
CA ALA A 95 -13.95 -8.99 8.10
C ALA A 95 -13.55 -10.19 7.23
N ALA A 96 -12.87 -9.97 6.10
CA ALA A 96 -12.44 -11.04 5.22
C ALA A 96 -11.37 -11.91 5.92
N PRO A 97 -11.37 -13.22 5.64
CA PRO A 97 -10.30 -14.09 6.15
C PRO A 97 -8.93 -13.64 5.65
N ILE A 98 -7.91 -13.79 6.48
CA ILE A 98 -6.52 -13.46 6.11
C ILE A 98 -6.10 -14.20 4.84
N ALA A 99 -6.52 -15.46 4.69
CA ALA A 99 -6.20 -16.25 3.52
C ALA A 99 -6.71 -15.62 2.21
N ASP A 100 -7.83 -14.90 2.25
CA ASP A 100 -8.36 -14.20 1.07
C ASP A 100 -7.42 -13.07 0.65
N ALA A 101 -6.87 -12.31 1.61
CA ALA A 101 -5.87 -11.30 1.30
C ALA A 101 -4.63 -11.91 0.65
N ALA A 102 -4.14 -13.02 1.20
CA ALA A 102 -2.99 -13.72 0.65
C ALA A 102 -3.24 -14.21 -0.78
N ARG A 103 -4.43 -14.76 -1.05
CA ARG A 103 -4.80 -15.22 -2.40
C ARG A 103 -4.87 -14.08 -3.40
N LEU A 104 -5.47 -12.94 -3.02
CA LEU A 104 -5.54 -11.76 -3.88
C LEU A 104 -4.15 -11.23 -4.22
N MET A 105 -3.27 -11.11 -3.22
CA MET A 105 -1.91 -10.64 -3.45
C MET A 105 -1.13 -11.58 -4.35
N ARG A 106 -1.24 -12.89 -4.10
CA ARG A 106 -0.57 -13.91 -4.91
C ARG A 106 -1.08 -13.93 -6.34
N ASN A 107 -2.38 -13.93 -6.53
CA ASN A 107 -3.00 -14.09 -7.86
C ASN A 107 -2.80 -12.87 -8.74
N HIS A 108 -2.80 -11.68 -8.14
CA HIS A 108 -2.64 -10.41 -8.86
C HIS A 108 -1.21 -9.88 -8.79
N LYS A 109 -0.31 -10.57 -8.08
CA LYS A 109 1.12 -10.18 -7.94
C LYS A 109 1.27 -8.75 -7.41
N ILE A 110 0.52 -8.43 -6.38
CA ILE A 110 0.54 -7.14 -5.71
C ILE A 110 0.96 -7.30 -4.26
N GLY A 111 1.64 -6.30 -3.73
CA GLY A 111 2.23 -6.36 -2.39
C GLY A 111 1.41 -5.73 -1.28
N GLY A 112 0.23 -5.23 -1.59
CA GLY A 112 -0.64 -4.62 -0.60
C GLY A 112 -2.04 -4.37 -1.11
N LEU A 113 -3.00 -4.36 -0.20
CA LEU A 113 -4.42 -4.14 -0.48
C LEU A 113 -4.96 -3.07 0.45
N PRO A 114 -5.60 -2.03 -0.08
CA PRO A 114 -6.41 -1.16 0.77
C PRO A 114 -7.55 -1.96 1.40
N VAL A 115 -7.81 -1.72 2.67
CA VAL A 115 -8.91 -2.34 3.40
C VAL A 115 -10.03 -1.32 3.53
N VAL A 116 -11.18 -1.66 2.97
CA VAL A 116 -12.34 -0.75 2.93
C VAL A 116 -13.53 -1.39 3.61
N ASP A 117 -14.27 -0.57 4.33
CA ASP A 117 -15.54 -0.92 4.94
C ASP A 117 -16.61 -0.09 4.24
N GLY A 118 -17.34 -0.72 3.30
CA GLY A 118 -18.16 0.02 2.37
C GLY A 118 -17.30 0.94 1.50
N ASP A 119 -17.56 2.25 1.54
CA ASP A 119 -16.80 3.26 0.81
C ASP A 119 -15.64 3.86 1.62
N ARG A 120 -15.46 3.42 2.87
CA ARG A 120 -14.52 4.02 3.80
C ARG A 120 -13.23 3.20 3.87
N LEU A 121 -12.09 3.87 3.63
CA LEU A 121 -10.78 3.27 3.87
C LEU A 121 -10.56 3.14 5.38
N VAL A 122 -10.29 1.93 5.85
CA VAL A 122 -10.06 1.66 7.27
C VAL A 122 -8.65 1.16 7.56
N GLY A 123 -7.93 0.70 6.56
CA GLY A 123 -6.58 0.18 6.76
C GLY A 123 -5.88 -0.17 5.46
N ILE A 124 -4.69 -0.74 5.62
CA ILE A 124 -3.94 -1.35 4.53
C ILE A 124 -3.32 -2.65 5.05
N VAL A 125 -3.37 -3.70 4.23
CA VAL A 125 -2.72 -4.96 4.53
C VAL A 125 -1.67 -5.24 3.47
N THR A 126 -0.46 -5.61 3.92
CA THR A 126 0.70 -5.79 3.05
C THR A 126 1.30 -7.18 3.19
N GLU A 127 2.23 -7.51 2.29
CA GLU A 127 3.01 -8.75 2.37
C GLU A 127 3.72 -8.87 3.73
N THR A 128 4.26 -7.78 4.25
CA THR A 128 4.92 -7.77 5.56
C THR A 128 3.94 -8.19 6.66
N ASP A 129 2.70 -7.69 6.62
CA ASP A 129 1.68 -8.08 7.59
C ASP A 129 1.39 -9.58 7.53
N LEU A 130 1.34 -10.15 6.31
CA LEU A 130 1.14 -11.58 6.12
C LEU A 130 2.32 -12.40 6.62
N LEU A 131 3.54 -11.94 6.35
CA LEU A 131 4.75 -12.61 6.83
C LEU A 131 4.84 -12.57 8.35
N ASP A 132 4.53 -11.44 8.97
CA ASP A 132 4.49 -11.31 10.43
C ASP A 132 3.46 -12.28 11.03
N CYS A 133 2.31 -12.41 10.40
CA CYS A 133 1.28 -13.36 10.79
C CYS A 133 1.80 -14.81 10.72
N LEU A 134 2.46 -15.16 9.61
CA LEU A 134 3.04 -16.50 9.44
C LEU A 134 4.11 -16.79 10.48
N ILE A 135 4.98 -15.82 10.76
CA ILE A 135 6.03 -15.97 11.79
C ILE A 135 5.38 -16.22 13.15
N ALA A 136 4.36 -15.45 13.52
CA ALA A 136 3.67 -15.62 14.79
C ALA A 136 3.02 -17.01 14.91
N LEU A 137 2.42 -17.52 13.84
CA LEU A 137 1.83 -18.86 13.83
C LEU A 137 2.89 -19.94 13.94
N ALA A 138 4.00 -19.83 13.22
CA ALA A 138 5.10 -20.79 13.26
C ALA A 138 5.76 -20.83 14.64
N ASP A 139 6.01 -19.69 15.25
CA ASP A 139 6.60 -19.59 16.58
C ASP A 139 5.68 -20.22 17.63
N ARG A 140 4.37 -20.07 17.49
CA ARG A 140 3.40 -20.70 18.41
C ARG A 140 3.46 -22.24 18.32
N GLU A 141 3.60 -22.79 17.12
CA GLU A 141 3.74 -24.24 16.94
C GLU A 141 5.03 -24.77 17.57
N GLU A 142 6.14 -24.06 17.40
CA GLU A 142 7.40 -24.40 18.05
C GLU A 142 7.27 -24.39 19.58
N LEU A 143 6.58 -23.40 20.14
CA LEU A 143 6.35 -23.28 21.58
C LEU A 143 5.45 -24.38 22.12
N THR A 144 4.59 -24.99 21.29
CA THR A 144 3.71 -26.08 21.70
C THR A 144 4.34 -27.47 21.51
N GLY A 145 5.58 -27.54 21.00
CA GLY A 145 6.31 -28.78 20.85
C GLY A 145 5.94 -29.61 19.64
N HIS A 146 5.35 -28.98 18.65
CA HIS A 146 4.99 -29.67 17.39
C HIS A 146 6.02 -29.53 16.31
#